data_b83dc70b83bdefd9c24e211306478c0d
#
_entry.id   b83dc70b83bdefd9c24e211306478c0d
#
_cell.length_a   1.000
_cell.length_b   1.000
_cell.length_c   1.000
_cell.angle_alpha   90.00
_cell.angle_beta   90.00
_cell.angle_gamma   90.00
#
_symmetry.space_group_name_H-M   'P 1'
#
loop_
_entity.id
_entity.type
_entity.pdbx_description
1 polymer ?
#
loop_
_entity_poly.entity_id
_entity_poly.type
_entity_poly.pdbx_seq_one_letter_code
_entity_poly.pdbx_strand_id
1 'polypeptide(L)'
;KKYDLEIKTVVRPIDKDDTYKVGNEAYSGAGVIINSKFLNNLNVPDESINEAIKILEEKKLGKRKTNFRLKDWGISRQRYWGCPIPIAYDENNNVVKVPEKELPVKLPEDIDLNTNGNPLDSQDEWKKIEINGKKCRRETDTLDTFVDSSWYFLRFCSAQNLNEPFDKSELDYWMPVDQYIGGVEHAILHLLYSRFFMRAISLNNKDTNLKEPFEGLFTQGMVCHETYKDKNNNWVYPDDVSSKDGKNYFLNNKPAERVIVGPSESMSKSKKNTIDPEKIIKMYGADAVRLFILSDSPPEKDIQWSDTGISASYKFLQKLWSLNEKIINNKTKFSKFDNELEKFTNQIIKKLGDDLDRFGFNVTIASVHKIHSFFNQHTNKEDWGSNFHKNYINILKAINPIVPHFSNECLEKLNMSTENIEWPTIDKKYLEQEEFNIVTQINGKKRKVFSISKLIDEKTLIE
;
A
#
# COMPACT_ATOMS: atom_id res chain seq x y z
N LYS A 1 -20.69 30.46 -28.02
CA LYS A 1 -22.06 29.93 -27.98
C LYS A 1 -22.93 30.67 -26.97
N LYS A 2 -22.57 30.75 -25.69
CA LYS A 2 -23.38 31.41 -24.64
C LYS A 2 -23.50 32.94 -24.85
N TYR A 3 -22.45 33.57 -25.41
CA TYR A 3 -22.35 35.02 -25.59
C TYR A 3 -22.28 35.43 -27.06
N ASP A 4 -22.48 34.50 -28.00
CA ASP A 4 -22.42 34.69 -29.44
C ASP A 4 -21.11 35.32 -29.94
N LEU A 5 -20.00 34.97 -29.32
CA LEU A 5 -18.68 35.43 -29.68
C LEU A 5 -18.08 34.59 -30.81
N GLU A 6 -17.32 35.19 -31.68
CA GLU A 6 -16.58 34.52 -32.75
C GLU A 6 -15.51 33.59 -32.13
N ILE A 7 -15.43 32.34 -32.61
CA ILE A 7 -14.41 31.38 -32.23
C ILE A 7 -13.26 31.47 -33.24
N LYS A 8 -12.11 31.93 -32.76
CA LYS A 8 -10.90 32.04 -33.58
C LYS A 8 -9.94 30.89 -33.24
N THR A 9 -9.52 30.14 -34.27
CA THR A 9 -8.49 29.10 -34.10
C THR A 9 -7.12 29.74 -33.90
N VAL A 10 -6.48 29.52 -32.77
CA VAL A 10 -5.17 30.09 -32.40
C VAL A 10 -4.08 29.07 -32.23
N VAL A 11 -4.43 27.78 -32.14
CA VAL A 11 -3.49 26.65 -32.08
C VAL A 11 -3.89 25.63 -33.14
N ARG A 12 -2.96 25.24 -33.95
CA ARG A 12 -3.09 24.19 -34.96
C ARG A 12 -2.31 22.95 -34.48
N PRO A 13 -2.92 21.74 -34.38
CA PRO A 13 -2.21 20.51 -34.15
C PRO A 13 -1.06 20.30 -35.15
N ILE A 14 0.01 19.64 -34.75
CA ILE A 14 1.21 19.42 -35.58
C ILE A 14 0.88 18.62 -36.86
N ASP A 15 -0.07 17.67 -36.74
CA ASP A 15 -0.52 16.77 -37.80
C ASP A 15 -1.58 17.39 -38.76
N LYS A 16 -1.97 18.65 -38.55
CA LYS A 16 -2.97 19.36 -39.36
C LYS A 16 -2.33 20.47 -40.16
N ASP A 17 -2.95 20.81 -41.30
CA ASP A 17 -2.55 21.91 -42.15
C ASP A 17 -3.18 23.27 -41.74
N ASP A 18 -2.87 24.34 -42.47
CA ASP A 18 -3.30 25.68 -42.13
C ASP A 18 -4.82 25.94 -42.32
N THR A 19 -5.55 24.99 -42.88
CA THR A 19 -7.02 25.04 -43.01
C THR A 19 -7.75 24.57 -41.75
N TYR A 20 -7.02 24.03 -40.77
CA TYR A 20 -7.58 23.53 -39.55
C TYR A 20 -8.42 24.56 -38.82
N LYS A 21 -9.63 24.19 -38.43
CA LYS A 21 -10.53 24.98 -37.58
C LYS A 21 -10.90 24.18 -36.33
N VAL A 22 -10.80 24.83 -35.18
CA VAL A 22 -11.25 24.24 -33.92
C VAL A 22 -12.74 23.94 -33.96
N GLY A 23 -13.13 22.74 -33.52
CA GLY A 23 -14.52 22.28 -33.55
C GLY A 23 -15.34 22.78 -32.34
N ASN A 24 -16.25 21.95 -31.90
CA ASN A 24 -17.13 22.25 -30.75
C ASN A 24 -16.42 22.22 -29.40
N GLU A 25 -15.28 21.56 -29.29
CA GLU A 25 -14.45 21.44 -28.09
C GLU A 25 -13.14 22.22 -28.28
N ALA A 26 -12.65 22.78 -27.16
CA ALA A 26 -11.37 23.46 -27.16
C ALA A 26 -10.21 22.48 -27.39
N TYR A 27 -9.29 22.81 -28.27
CA TYR A 27 -8.06 22.06 -28.45
C TYR A 27 -7.05 22.46 -27.36
N SER A 28 -6.57 21.50 -26.58
CA SER A 28 -5.62 21.71 -25.46
C SER A 28 -4.28 20.98 -25.66
N GLY A 29 -4.05 20.36 -26.81
CA GLY A 29 -2.83 19.61 -27.11
C GLY A 29 -1.67 20.49 -27.62
N ALA A 30 -0.51 19.83 -27.84
CA ALA A 30 0.65 20.45 -28.47
C ALA A 30 0.38 20.82 -29.92
N GLY A 31 0.95 21.93 -30.37
CA GLY A 31 0.72 22.43 -31.75
C GLY A 31 1.53 23.66 -32.05
N VAL A 32 1.16 24.33 -33.12
CA VAL A 32 1.79 25.57 -33.57
C VAL A 32 0.78 26.72 -33.48
N ILE A 33 1.20 27.85 -32.97
CA ILE A 33 0.34 29.04 -32.87
C ILE A 33 0.12 29.65 -34.24
N ILE A 34 -1.12 29.95 -34.53
CA ILE A 34 -1.57 30.68 -35.76
C ILE A 34 -2.50 31.85 -35.37
N ASN A 35 -2.70 32.77 -36.24
CA ASN A 35 -3.62 33.91 -36.07
C ASN A 35 -3.39 34.75 -34.79
N SER A 36 -2.17 34.78 -34.25
CA SER A 36 -1.81 35.37 -32.97
C SER A 36 -0.66 36.39 -33.04
N LYS A 37 -0.50 37.05 -34.20
CA LYS A 37 0.49 38.10 -34.43
C LYS A 37 1.93 37.66 -34.12
N PHE A 38 2.56 38.25 -33.10
CA PHE A 38 3.95 38.01 -32.71
C PHE A 38 4.20 36.59 -32.14
N LEU A 39 3.16 35.88 -31.80
CA LEU A 39 3.29 34.47 -31.33
C LEU A 39 3.15 33.45 -32.46
N ASN A 40 2.83 33.88 -33.71
CA ASN A 40 2.67 32.95 -34.81
C ASN A 40 3.93 32.11 -35.04
N ASN A 41 3.73 30.84 -35.43
CA ASN A 41 4.75 29.82 -35.72
C ASN A 41 5.55 29.34 -34.51
N LEU A 42 5.18 29.70 -33.29
CA LEU A 42 5.80 29.17 -32.07
C LEU A 42 5.10 27.87 -31.61
N ASN A 43 5.88 26.96 -31.08
CA ASN A 43 5.35 25.73 -30.53
C ASN A 43 4.65 25.96 -29.19
N VAL A 44 3.53 25.26 -29.01
CA VAL A 44 2.76 25.23 -27.75
C VAL A 44 3.08 23.95 -26.97
N PRO A 45 3.33 24.03 -25.64
CA PRO A 45 3.20 25.24 -24.80
C PRO A 45 4.47 26.07 -24.63
N ASP A 46 5.65 25.50 -24.80
CA ASP A 46 6.89 26.03 -24.21
C ASP A 46 7.39 27.32 -24.88
N GLU A 47 7.58 27.32 -26.20
CA GLU A 47 8.10 28.49 -26.90
C GLU A 47 7.14 29.66 -26.81
N SER A 48 5.86 29.40 -26.96
CA SER A 48 4.82 30.44 -26.95
C SER A 48 4.66 31.11 -25.59
N ILE A 49 4.72 30.35 -24.51
CA ILE A 49 4.65 30.89 -23.14
C ILE A 49 5.89 31.75 -22.85
N ASN A 50 7.08 31.26 -23.20
CA ASN A 50 8.31 31.99 -22.94
C ASN A 50 8.38 33.32 -23.71
N GLU A 51 8.02 33.32 -24.99
CA GLU A 51 8.01 34.55 -25.81
C GLU A 51 6.93 35.55 -25.36
N ALA A 52 5.74 35.05 -24.99
CA ALA A 52 4.69 35.90 -24.42
C ALA A 52 5.14 36.60 -23.13
N ILE A 53 5.76 35.85 -22.22
CA ILE A 53 6.30 36.41 -20.98
C ILE A 53 7.38 37.44 -21.24
N LYS A 54 8.33 37.14 -22.13
CA LYS A 54 9.41 38.05 -22.51
C LYS A 54 8.88 39.37 -23.02
N ILE A 55 7.92 39.37 -23.95
CA ILE A 55 7.33 40.58 -24.51
C ILE A 55 6.55 41.37 -23.45
N LEU A 56 5.84 40.70 -22.52
CA LEU A 56 5.15 41.38 -21.42
C LEU A 56 6.15 42.05 -20.45
N GLU A 57 7.29 41.45 -20.21
CA GLU A 57 8.37 42.02 -19.39
C GLU A 57 9.03 43.22 -20.08
N GLU A 58 9.38 43.09 -21.36
CA GLU A 58 9.96 44.19 -22.18
C GLU A 58 9.03 45.42 -22.22
N LYS A 59 7.73 45.19 -22.34
CA LYS A 59 6.72 46.23 -22.33
C LYS A 59 6.35 46.74 -20.93
N LYS A 60 6.94 46.21 -19.88
CA LYS A 60 6.63 46.51 -18.47
C LYS A 60 5.15 46.31 -18.10
N LEU A 61 4.45 45.41 -18.80
CA LEU A 61 3.05 45.06 -18.53
C LEU A 61 2.86 43.92 -17.59
N GLY A 62 3.93 43.17 -17.30
CA GLY A 62 3.93 42.02 -16.37
C GLY A 62 5.33 41.53 -16.08
N LYS A 63 5.44 40.53 -15.23
CA LYS A 63 6.67 39.80 -14.96
C LYS A 63 6.37 38.34 -14.74
N ARG A 64 7.33 37.46 -15.05
CA ARG A 64 7.22 36.01 -14.75
C ARG A 64 6.98 35.80 -13.28
N LYS A 65 6.01 34.96 -12.97
CA LYS A 65 5.75 34.49 -11.62
C LYS A 65 5.48 33.00 -11.65
N THR A 66 6.22 32.25 -10.86
CA THR A 66 5.94 30.83 -10.63
C THR A 66 5.00 30.71 -9.43
N ASN A 67 3.82 30.15 -9.65
CA ASN A 67 2.89 29.85 -8.58
C ASN A 67 3.01 28.35 -8.22
N PHE A 68 3.38 28.06 -6.99
CA PHE A 68 3.38 26.70 -6.48
C PHE A 68 1.95 26.28 -6.16
N ARG A 69 1.57 25.06 -6.55
CA ARG A 69 0.23 24.50 -6.26
C ARG A 69 0.13 23.86 -4.89
N LEU A 70 1.27 23.57 -4.26
CA LEU A 70 1.30 23.07 -2.89
C LEU A 70 0.90 24.19 -1.92
N LYS A 71 0.01 23.86 -1.01
CA LYS A 71 -0.33 24.75 0.12
C LYS A 71 0.71 24.56 1.22
N ASP A 72 0.88 25.61 2.05
CA ASP A 72 1.72 25.53 3.24
C ASP A 72 1.20 24.44 4.17
N TRP A 73 2.13 23.70 4.76
CA TRP A 73 1.80 22.75 5.81
C TRP A 73 1.77 23.48 7.14
N GLY A 74 0.57 23.74 7.64
CA GLY A 74 0.37 24.24 9.00
C GLY A 74 0.66 23.12 9.99
N ILE A 75 1.78 23.23 10.71
CA ILE A 75 2.27 22.16 11.61
C ILE A 75 1.74 22.28 13.04
N SER A 76 1.10 23.37 13.40
CA SER A 76 0.62 23.68 14.76
C SER A 76 -0.76 23.10 15.02
N ARG A 77 -0.96 22.46 16.17
CA ARG A 77 -2.23 21.84 16.60
C ARG A 77 -2.58 22.17 18.03
N GLN A 78 -3.82 22.55 18.26
CA GLN A 78 -4.41 22.86 19.58
C GLN A 78 -4.87 21.56 20.24
N ARG A 79 -3.92 20.74 20.64
CA ARG A 79 -4.20 19.45 21.30
C ARG A 79 -3.01 18.98 22.14
N TYR A 80 -3.29 18.13 23.13
CA TYR A 80 -2.28 17.55 24.01
C TYR A 80 -1.33 16.59 23.27
N TRP A 81 -1.90 15.64 22.52
CA TRP A 81 -1.10 14.62 21.81
C TRP A 81 -0.37 15.21 20.60
N GLY A 82 0.94 15.27 20.72
CA GLY A 82 1.86 15.77 19.74
C GLY A 82 3.18 16.19 20.39
N CYS A 83 4.24 16.39 19.61
CA CYS A 83 5.50 16.91 20.10
C CYS A 83 5.35 18.39 20.47
N PRO A 84 5.72 18.85 21.69
CA PRO A 84 5.69 20.27 22.05
C PRO A 84 6.60 21.09 21.14
N ILE A 85 6.14 22.28 20.76
CA ILE A 85 6.93 23.22 19.95
C ILE A 85 7.90 23.96 20.87
N PRO A 86 9.24 23.90 20.64
CA PRO A 86 10.23 24.45 21.59
C PRO A 86 10.42 25.96 21.43
N ILE A 87 9.32 26.71 21.51
CA ILE A 87 9.32 28.18 21.53
C ILE A 87 8.54 28.72 22.72
N ALA A 88 8.80 29.98 23.04
CA ALA A 88 8.08 30.75 24.04
C ALA A 88 7.85 32.16 23.52
N TYR A 89 7.04 32.94 24.25
CA TYR A 89 6.74 34.33 23.94
C TYR A 89 7.15 35.22 25.10
N ASP A 90 7.87 36.30 24.83
CA ASP A 90 8.19 37.31 25.81
C ASP A 90 6.97 38.20 26.15
N GLU A 91 7.14 39.15 27.04
CA GLU A 91 6.07 40.07 27.45
C GLU A 91 5.52 40.93 26.30
N ASN A 92 6.28 41.07 25.22
CA ASN A 92 5.86 41.77 23.99
C ASN A 92 5.33 40.84 22.90
N ASN A 93 5.08 39.56 23.23
CA ASN A 93 4.71 38.51 22.29
C ASN A 93 5.75 38.22 21.15
N ASN A 94 7.01 38.59 21.36
CA ASN A 94 8.05 38.17 20.44
C ASN A 94 8.40 36.69 20.67
N VAL A 95 8.65 35.96 19.57
CA VAL A 95 9.04 34.56 19.62
C VAL A 95 10.47 34.42 20.17
N VAL A 96 10.62 33.59 21.20
CA VAL A 96 11.89 33.26 21.85
C VAL A 96 12.11 31.73 21.72
N LYS A 97 13.28 31.30 21.26
CA LYS A 97 13.64 29.88 21.25
C LYS A 97 13.87 29.39 22.68
N VAL A 98 13.35 28.20 22.98
CA VAL A 98 13.71 27.50 24.23
C VAL A 98 15.18 27.08 24.13
N PRO A 99 16.03 27.41 25.12
CA PRO A 99 17.46 27.04 25.10
C PRO A 99 17.66 25.53 25.09
N GLU A 100 18.71 25.06 24.45
CA GLU A 100 19.00 23.62 24.31
C GLU A 100 19.08 22.91 25.67
N LYS A 101 19.64 23.56 26.71
CA LYS A 101 19.70 23.02 28.07
C LYS A 101 18.33 22.78 28.72
N GLU A 102 17.27 23.37 28.20
CA GLU A 102 15.89 23.19 28.66
C GLU A 102 15.12 22.15 27.81
N LEU A 103 15.77 21.52 26.83
CA LEU A 103 15.20 20.48 26.03
C LEU A 103 15.45 19.11 26.68
N PRO A 104 14.55 18.14 26.44
CA PRO A 104 13.28 18.25 25.73
C PRO A 104 12.20 18.97 26.51
N VAL A 105 11.32 19.69 25.81
CA VAL A 105 10.09 20.22 26.43
C VAL A 105 9.18 19.03 26.72
N LYS A 106 8.91 18.74 28.00
CA LYS A 106 8.06 17.64 28.42
C LYS A 106 6.62 18.12 28.60
N LEU A 107 5.67 17.32 28.14
CA LEU A 107 4.25 17.55 28.39
C LEU A 107 3.94 17.32 29.89
N PRO A 108 3.00 18.05 30.47
CA PRO A 108 2.54 17.80 31.84
C PRO A 108 1.77 16.46 31.89
N GLU A 109 2.05 15.65 32.90
CA GLU A 109 1.40 14.34 33.08
C GLU A 109 0.01 14.47 33.71
N ASP A 110 -0.17 15.42 34.61
CA ASP A 110 -1.46 15.73 35.29
C ASP A 110 -2.21 16.78 34.48
N ILE A 111 -3.08 16.34 33.59
CA ILE A 111 -3.84 17.21 32.70
C ILE A 111 -5.27 16.67 32.49
N ASP A 112 -6.26 17.58 32.59
CA ASP A 112 -7.62 17.28 32.19
C ASP A 112 -7.80 17.41 30.66
N LEU A 113 -8.03 16.28 29.98
CA LEU A 113 -8.26 16.23 28.54
C LEU A 113 -9.70 16.54 28.13
N ASN A 114 -10.63 16.69 29.08
CA ASN A 114 -12.04 16.99 28.82
C ASN A 114 -12.34 18.50 28.78
N THR A 115 -11.32 19.33 28.73
CA THR A 115 -11.48 20.80 28.65
C THR A 115 -11.97 21.24 27.27
N ASN A 116 -12.73 22.31 27.23
CA ASN A 116 -13.06 23.00 25.99
C ASN A 116 -11.84 23.78 25.50
N GLY A 117 -11.37 23.49 24.28
CA GLY A 117 -10.22 24.13 23.67
C GLY A 117 -8.92 23.34 23.81
N ASN A 118 -7.78 24.03 23.77
CA ASN A 118 -6.47 23.39 23.91
C ASN A 118 -6.20 23.02 25.37
N PRO A 119 -6.05 21.74 25.75
CA PRO A 119 -5.81 21.36 27.14
C PRO A 119 -4.57 21.97 27.76
N LEU A 120 -3.52 22.24 26.99
CA LEU A 120 -2.28 22.86 27.47
C LEU A 120 -2.47 24.34 27.87
N ASP A 121 -3.45 25.03 27.29
CA ASP A 121 -3.75 26.42 27.67
C ASP A 121 -4.25 26.57 29.12
N SER A 122 -4.83 25.51 29.67
CA SER A 122 -5.29 25.49 31.08
C SER A 122 -4.15 25.29 32.10
N GLN A 123 -2.93 24.95 31.63
CA GLN A 123 -1.80 24.60 32.49
C GLN A 123 -0.93 25.83 32.83
N ASP A 124 -1.40 26.69 33.74
CA ASP A 124 -0.74 27.98 34.03
C ASP A 124 0.69 27.86 34.52
N GLU A 125 1.01 26.85 35.33
CA GLU A 125 2.38 26.66 35.83
C GLU A 125 3.30 26.10 34.74
N TRP A 126 2.82 25.15 33.92
CA TRP A 126 3.60 24.61 32.84
C TRP A 126 3.91 25.64 31.73
N LYS A 127 3.00 26.57 31.49
CA LYS A 127 3.21 27.67 30.53
C LYS A 127 4.33 28.63 30.93
N LYS A 128 4.63 28.78 32.21
CA LYS A 128 5.65 29.71 32.69
C LYS A 128 7.04 29.16 32.45
N ILE A 129 7.91 29.99 31.91
CA ILE A 129 9.34 29.68 31.72
C ILE A 129 10.15 30.95 31.85
N GLU A 130 11.33 30.86 32.44
CA GLU A 130 12.30 31.94 32.45
C GLU A 130 13.40 31.65 31.44
N ILE A 131 13.62 32.57 30.50
CA ILE A 131 14.64 32.44 29.46
C ILE A 131 15.56 33.68 29.53
N ASN A 132 16.85 33.46 29.80
CA ASN A 132 17.85 34.52 29.91
C ASN A 132 17.44 35.65 30.90
N GLY A 133 16.86 35.27 32.05
CA GLY A 133 16.40 36.22 33.10
C GLY A 133 15.11 36.97 32.77
N LYS A 134 14.41 36.61 31.68
CA LYS A 134 13.13 37.17 31.27
C LYS A 134 12.00 36.16 31.46
N LYS A 135 10.87 36.64 32.00
CA LYS A 135 9.65 35.86 32.10
C LYS A 135 9.06 35.69 30.71
N CYS A 136 8.80 34.44 30.33
CA CYS A 136 8.21 34.07 29.04
C CYS A 136 7.05 33.11 29.27
N ARG A 137 6.20 32.98 28.25
CA ARG A 137 5.10 32.00 28.18
C ARG A 137 5.41 30.97 27.09
N ARG A 138 5.41 29.67 27.44
CA ARG A 138 5.59 28.59 26.48
C ARG A 138 4.49 28.59 25.42
N GLU A 139 4.83 28.12 24.24
CA GLU A 139 3.84 27.72 23.26
C GLU A 139 3.02 26.54 23.80
N THR A 140 1.70 26.61 23.61
CA THR A 140 0.75 25.58 24.07
C THR A 140 0.28 24.66 22.92
N ASP A 141 0.52 25.04 21.68
CA ASP A 141 0.30 24.17 20.55
C ASP A 141 1.35 23.06 20.50
N THR A 142 0.95 21.91 19.99
CA THR A 142 1.85 20.81 19.69
C THR A 142 2.01 20.66 18.18
N LEU A 143 3.06 19.97 17.74
CA LEU A 143 3.25 19.68 16.34
C LEU A 143 2.20 18.67 15.83
N ASP A 144 1.80 18.81 14.58
CA ASP A 144 1.07 17.79 13.87
C ASP A 144 1.80 16.45 13.97
N THR A 145 1.06 15.37 14.29
CA THR A 145 1.64 14.03 14.43
C THR A 145 2.33 13.53 13.14
N PHE A 146 2.00 14.09 11.99
CA PHE A 146 2.75 13.83 10.77
C PHE A 146 4.18 14.35 10.80
N VAL A 147 4.53 15.31 11.67
CA VAL A 147 5.92 15.72 11.84
C VAL A 147 6.75 14.56 12.37
N ASP A 148 6.25 13.85 13.40
CA ASP A 148 6.94 12.68 13.95
C ASP A 148 7.03 11.54 12.93
N SER A 149 5.94 11.22 12.25
CA SER A 149 5.91 10.16 11.25
C SER A 149 6.72 10.47 9.99
N SER A 150 7.03 11.75 9.74
CA SER A 150 7.80 12.17 8.55
C SER A 150 9.27 11.80 8.58
N TRP A 151 9.81 11.41 9.74
CA TRP A 151 11.22 11.07 9.90
C TRP A 151 11.49 9.85 10.78
N TYR A 152 10.47 9.15 11.28
CA TYR A 152 10.63 8.02 12.20
C TYR A 152 11.57 6.94 11.66
N PHE A 153 11.57 6.71 10.35
CA PHE A 153 12.44 5.74 9.68
C PHE A 153 13.94 6.10 9.80
N LEU A 154 14.29 7.39 9.89
CA LEU A 154 15.65 7.83 10.20
C LEU A 154 16.00 7.51 11.65
N ARG A 155 15.07 7.78 12.58
CA ARG A 155 15.24 7.46 13.99
C ARG A 155 15.42 5.96 14.22
N PHE A 156 14.73 5.12 13.46
CA PHE A 156 14.84 3.66 13.53
C PHE A 156 16.23 3.15 13.18
N CYS A 157 16.99 3.84 12.34
CA CYS A 157 18.38 3.48 12.04
C CYS A 157 19.26 3.48 13.31
N SER A 158 18.97 4.35 14.28
CA SER A 158 19.77 4.53 15.49
C SER A 158 18.89 4.68 16.74
N ALA A 159 17.91 3.79 16.93
CA ALA A 159 16.88 3.92 17.97
C ALA A 159 17.43 4.05 19.41
N GLN A 160 18.62 3.53 19.67
CA GLN A 160 19.29 3.58 20.99
C GLN A 160 20.17 4.82 21.20
N ASN A 161 20.40 5.64 20.16
CA ASN A 161 21.19 6.87 20.32
C ASN A 161 20.40 7.92 21.12
N LEU A 162 20.91 8.31 22.28
CA LEU A 162 20.25 9.28 23.16
C LEU A 162 20.75 10.73 22.96
N ASN A 163 21.82 10.92 22.19
CA ASN A 163 22.47 12.21 22.04
C ASN A 163 22.08 12.92 20.73
N GLU A 164 21.80 12.15 19.68
CA GLU A 164 21.53 12.64 18.33
C GLU A 164 20.26 12.00 17.76
N PRO A 165 19.58 12.63 16.81
CA PRO A 165 18.37 12.07 16.20
C PRO A 165 18.65 10.77 15.43
N PHE A 166 19.83 10.66 14.85
CA PHE A 166 20.34 9.45 14.16
C PHE A 166 21.87 9.51 14.05
N ASP A 167 22.50 8.36 13.99
CA ASP A 167 23.93 8.21 13.70
C ASP A 167 24.14 8.19 12.18
N LYS A 168 25.16 8.92 11.68
CA LYS A 168 25.43 9.03 10.26
C LYS A 168 25.82 7.68 9.64
N SER A 169 26.65 6.89 10.32
CA SER A 169 27.11 5.60 9.78
C SER A 169 25.97 4.59 9.67
N GLU A 170 25.06 4.58 10.64
CA GLU A 170 23.86 3.76 10.60
C GLU A 170 22.90 4.23 9.50
N LEU A 171 22.76 5.56 9.35
CA LEU A 171 21.95 6.14 8.28
C LEU A 171 22.47 5.76 6.90
N ASP A 172 23.79 5.88 6.67
CA ASP A 172 24.43 5.55 5.40
C ASP A 172 24.31 4.06 5.04
N TYR A 173 24.17 3.18 6.06
CA TYR A 173 23.97 1.74 5.86
C TYR A 173 22.52 1.38 5.56
N TRP A 174 21.54 1.94 6.31
CA TRP A 174 20.15 1.52 6.24
C TRP A 174 19.29 2.30 5.24
N MET A 175 19.73 3.49 4.83
CA MET A 175 18.93 4.36 3.95
C MET A 175 19.49 4.41 2.52
N PRO A 176 18.62 4.63 1.51
CA PRO A 176 17.15 4.77 1.61
C PRO A 176 16.46 3.47 1.99
N VAL A 177 15.21 3.55 2.47
CA VAL A 177 14.40 2.35 2.74
C VAL A 177 14.17 1.59 1.44
N ASP A 178 14.55 0.31 1.38
CA ASP A 178 14.49 -0.50 0.15
C ASP A 178 13.07 -0.63 -0.40
N GLN A 179 12.11 -0.93 0.46
CA GLN A 179 10.71 -1.10 0.09
C GLN A 179 9.78 -0.49 1.14
N TYR A 180 8.97 0.46 0.73
CA TYR A 180 7.99 1.13 1.60
C TYR A 180 6.57 0.81 1.16
N ILE A 181 5.77 0.22 2.04
CA ILE A 181 4.45 -0.30 1.73
C ILE A 181 3.40 0.44 2.56
N GLY A 182 2.35 0.95 1.94
CA GLY A 182 1.28 1.65 2.62
C GLY A 182 0.07 1.90 1.74
N GLY A 183 -1.02 2.42 2.34
CA GLY A 183 -2.22 2.76 1.60
C GLY A 183 -2.02 3.96 0.67
N VAL A 184 -2.76 3.98 -0.42
CA VAL A 184 -2.70 5.05 -1.44
C VAL A 184 -3.09 6.42 -0.87
N GLU A 185 -3.89 6.48 0.20
CA GLU A 185 -4.31 7.71 0.88
C GLU A 185 -3.12 8.51 1.44
N HIS A 186 -2.01 7.85 1.72
CA HIS A 186 -0.80 8.51 2.22
C HIS A 186 0.01 9.23 1.14
N ALA A 187 -0.31 9.07 -0.14
CA ALA A 187 0.42 9.69 -1.24
C ALA A 187 0.48 11.23 -1.13
N ILE A 188 -0.60 11.87 -0.69
CA ILE A 188 -0.72 13.31 -0.50
C ILE A 188 -0.58 13.76 0.97
N LEU A 189 -0.29 12.85 1.88
CA LEU A 189 -0.11 13.08 3.32
C LEU A 189 1.31 12.66 3.74
N HIS A 190 1.41 11.54 4.43
CA HIS A 190 2.65 11.03 5.00
C HIS A 190 3.81 10.93 3.99
N LEU A 191 3.58 10.38 2.80
CA LEU A 191 4.65 10.24 1.79
C LEU A 191 5.16 11.59 1.30
N LEU A 192 4.27 12.57 1.10
CA LEU A 192 4.65 13.91 0.71
C LEU A 192 5.45 14.61 1.81
N TYR A 193 5.01 14.49 3.07
CA TYR A 193 5.69 15.08 4.21
C TYR A 193 7.04 14.43 4.49
N SER A 194 7.15 13.13 4.37
CA SER A 194 8.43 12.40 4.49
C SER A 194 9.47 12.88 3.46
N ARG A 195 9.07 13.05 2.22
CA ARG A 195 9.93 13.60 1.15
C ARG A 195 10.34 15.05 1.43
N PHE A 196 9.39 15.86 1.86
CA PHE A 196 9.67 17.24 2.28
C PHE A 196 10.66 17.29 3.44
N PHE A 197 10.45 16.47 4.46
CA PHE A 197 11.28 16.44 5.66
C PHE A 197 12.72 16.02 5.34
N MET A 198 12.90 14.97 4.51
CA MET A 198 14.21 14.55 4.03
C MET A 198 14.96 15.67 3.31
N ARG A 199 14.30 16.40 2.43
CA ARG A 199 14.89 17.52 1.71
C ARG A 199 15.25 18.67 2.64
N ALA A 200 14.40 18.96 3.64
CA ALA A 200 14.66 19.98 4.64
C ALA A 200 15.88 19.62 5.52
N ILE A 201 15.99 18.36 5.94
CA ILE A 201 17.15 17.87 6.70
C ILE A 201 18.42 17.98 5.83
N SER A 202 18.38 17.52 4.58
CA SER A 202 19.54 17.55 3.66
C SER A 202 20.04 18.96 3.35
N LEU A 203 19.15 19.95 3.37
CA LEU A 203 19.53 21.36 3.19
C LEU A 203 20.28 21.93 4.41
N ASN A 204 19.90 21.52 5.61
CA ASN A 204 20.41 22.06 6.86
C ASN A 204 21.52 21.20 7.49
N ASN A 205 21.59 19.92 7.14
CA ASN A 205 22.57 18.98 7.64
C ASN A 205 23.46 18.50 6.49
N LYS A 206 24.73 18.89 6.51
CA LYS A 206 25.72 18.48 5.49
C LYS A 206 26.11 17.01 5.58
N ASP A 207 25.69 16.31 6.63
CA ASP A 207 26.03 14.92 6.86
C ASP A 207 25.16 13.94 6.08
N THR A 208 24.06 14.39 5.48
CA THR A 208 23.25 13.55 4.61
C THR A 208 22.96 14.21 3.26
N ASN A 209 23.17 13.45 2.18
CA ASN A 209 22.82 13.84 0.81
C ASN A 209 21.53 13.18 0.32
N LEU A 210 20.85 12.44 1.20
CA LEU A 210 19.61 11.73 0.87
C LEU A 210 18.46 12.72 0.66
N LYS A 211 17.93 12.75 -0.55
CA LYS A 211 16.79 13.62 -0.92
C LYS A 211 15.45 12.89 -0.93
N GLU A 212 15.48 11.59 -1.17
CA GLU A 212 14.30 10.72 -1.21
C GLU A 212 14.45 9.64 -0.13
N PRO A 213 13.44 9.43 0.71
CA PRO A 213 13.52 8.49 1.83
C PRO A 213 13.36 7.02 1.42
N PHE A 214 12.70 6.76 0.30
CA PHE A 214 12.28 5.42 -0.13
C PHE A 214 12.80 5.13 -1.53
N GLU A 215 13.46 3.98 -1.72
CA GLU A 215 13.89 3.52 -3.03
C GLU A 215 12.71 2.94 -3.81
N GLY A 216 11.92 2.08 -3.17
CA GLY A 216 10.71 1.49 -3.72
C GLY A 216 9.47 1.87 -2.93
N LEU A 217 8.43 2.33 -3.62
CA LEU A 217 7.10 2.57 -3.05
C LEU A 217 6.13 1.52 -3.59
N PHE A 218 5.36 0.92 -2.69
CA PHE A 218 4.25 0.05 -3.04
C PHE A 218 2.97 0.57 -2.37
N THR A 219 2.02 1.03 -3.18
CA THR A 219 0.75 1.57 -2.68
C THR A 219 -0.34 0.50 -2.73
N GLN A 220 -0.89 0.20 -1.56
CA GLN A 220 -1.98 -0.78 -1.41
C GLN A 220 -3.32 -0.14 -1.75
N GLY A 221 -4.22 -0.95 -2.35
CA GLY A 221 -5.64 -0.62 -2.44
C GLY A 221 -6.33 -0.65 -1.08
N MET A 222 -7.53 -0.10 -1.04
CA MET A 222 -8.34 -0.01 0.17
C MET A 222 -9.19 -1.26 0.38
N VAL A 223 -9.49 -1.59 1.63
CA VAL A 223 -10.54 -2.56 1.93
C VAL A 223 -11.87 -1.83 1.96
N CYS A 224 -12.77 -2.23 1.09
CA CYS A 224 -14.07 -1.60 0.87
C CYS A 224 -15.20 -2.47 1.40
N HIS A 225 -16.27 -1.85 1.82
CA HIS A 225 -17.51 -2.51 2.21
C HIS A 225 -18.73 -1.71 1.75
N GLU A 226 -19.82 -2.39 1.48
CA GLU A 226 -21.11 -1.73 1.24
C GLU A 226 -21.47 -0.80 2.39
N THR A 227 -22.17 0.26 2.08
CA THR A 227 -22.69 1.21 3.07
C THR A 227 -24.18 0.96 3.30
N TYR A 228 -24.62 1.13 4.55
CA TYR A 228 -26.00 0.88 4.94
C TYR A 228 -26.62 2.13 5.59
N LYS A 229 -27.88 2.42 5.25
CA LYS A 229 -28.65 3.51 5.84
C LYS A 229 -30.02 3.05 6.29
N ASP A 230 -30.46 3.54 7.46
CA ASP A 230 -31.83 3.37 7.91
C ASP A 230 -32.80 4.28 7.13
N LYS A 231 -34.10 4.16 7.40
CA LYS A 231 -35.17 5.00 6.78
C LYS A 231 -35.03 6.50 7.07
N ASN A 232 -34.27 6.88 8.11
CA ASN A 232 -34.00 8.27 8.48
C ASN A 232 -32.67 8.77 7.87
N ASN A 233 -32.08 7.99 6.96
CA ASN A 233 -30.81 8.30 6.28
C ASN A 233 -29.58 8.30 7.21
N ASN A 234 -29.67 7.69 8.40
CA ASN A 234 -28.51 7.51 9.29
C ASN A 234 -27.70 6.29 8.87
N TRP A 235 -26.36 6.39 8.99
CA TRP A 235 -25.47 5.27 8.74
C TRP A 235 -25.63 4.15 9.77
N VAL A 236 -25.61 2.90 9.33
CA VAL A 236 -25.77 1.68 10.14
C VAL A 236 -24.54 0.78 9.96
N TYR A 237 -24.11 0.14 11.04
CA TYR A 237 -23.01 -0.83 10.97
C TYR A 237 -23.43 -2.13 10.27
N PRO A 238 -22.50 -2.80 9.54
CA PRO A 238 -22.77 -4.13 8.96
C PRO A 238 -23.27 -5.15 9.98
N ASP A 239 -22.72 -5.13 11.20
CA ASP A 239 -23.11 -6.02 12.31
C ASP A 239 -24.59 -5.85 12.75
N ASP A 240 -25.18 -4.69 12.51
CA ASP A 240 -26.57 -4.38 12.85
C ASP A 240 -27.58 -4.75 11.74
N VAL A 241 -27.08 -5.33 10.64
CA VAL A 241 -27.87 -5.62 9.45
C VAL A 241 -27.82 -7.11 9.12
N SER A 242 -28.93 -7.65 8.66
CA SER A 242 -29.00 -9.04 8.16
C SER A 242 -29.80 -9.13 6.88
N SER A 243 -29.48 -10.14 6.07
CA SER A 243 -30.21 -10.49 4.86
C SER A 243 -30.39 -12.00 4.78
N LYS A 244 -31.56 -12.46 4.35
CA LYS A 244 -31.83 -13.88 4.09
C LYS A 244 -31.59 -14.28 2.63
N ASP A 245 -31.67 -13.33 1.71
CA ASP A 245 -31.59 -13.55 0.26
C ASP A 245 -30.39 -12.86 -0.41
N GLY A 246 -29.53 -12.17 0.39
CA GLY A 246 -28.40 -11.41 -0.09
C GLY A 246 -28.75 -10.16 -0.92
N LYS A 247 -30.04 -9.81 -1.00
CA LYS A 247 -30.54 -8.66 -1.76
C LYS A 247 -31.32 -7.67 -0.92
N ASN A 248 -32.07 -8.16 0.04
CA ASN A 248 -32.89 -7.35 0.93
C ASN A 248 -32.29 -7.39 2.33
N TYR A 249 -31.88 -6.24 2.83
CA TYR A 249 -31.23 -6.09 4.13
C TYR A 249 -32.18 -5.41 5.12
N PHE A 250 -32.18 -5.86 6.37
CA PHE A 250 -33.05 -5.42 7.45
C PHE A 250 -32.26 -5.18 8.72
N LEU A 251 -32.73 -4.26 9.57
CA LEU A 251 -32.12 -4.05 10.88
C LEU A 251 -32.37 -5.25 11.80
N ASN A 252 -31.32 -5.74 12.47
CA ASN A 252 -31.40 -6.88 13.38
C ASN A 252 -32.36 -6.64 14.56
N ASN A 253 -32.35 -5.41 15.08
CA ASN A 253 -33.22 -5.00 16.20
C ASN A 253 -34.64 -4.60 15.75
N LYS A 254 -34.89 -4.48 14.43
CA LYS A 254 -36.18 -4.14 13.82
C LYS A 254 -36.36 -4.90 12.50
N PRO A 255 -36.65 -6.20 12.52
CA PRO A 255 -36.67 -7.04 11.31
C PRO A 255 -37.67 -6.64 10.22
N ALA A 256 -38.61 -5.76 10.51
CA ALA A 256 -39.55 -5.19 9.52
C ALA A 256 -39.00 -3.91 8.85
N GLU A 257 -37.90 -3.32 9.36
CA GLU A 257 -37.33 -2.09 8.83
C GLU A 257 -36.22 -2.42 7.81
N ARG A 258 -36.51 -2.12 6.55
CA ARG A 258 -35.55 -2.33 5.44
C ARG A 258 -34.47 -1.28 5.48
N VAL A 259 -33.24 -1.72 5.21
CA VAL A 259 -32.06 -0.90 5.09
C VAL A 259 -31.79 -0.56 3.63
N ILE A 260 -31.38 0.66 3.36
CA ILE A 260 -30.94 1.10 2.03
C ILE A 260 -29.46 0.72 1.89
N VAL A 261 -29.17 -0.11 0.91
CA VAL A 261 -27.79 -0.51 0.57
C VAL A 261 -27.22 0.52 -0.39
N GLY A 262 -26.12 1.13 -0.01
CA GLY A 262 -25.36 2.05 -0.84
C GLY A 262 -24.15 1.37 -1.50
N PRO A 263 -23.34 2.12 -2.26
CA PRO A 263 -22.18 1.59 -2.92
C PRO A 263 -21.14 1.06 -1.92
N SER A 264 -20.29 0.14 -2.39
CA SER A 264 -19.10 -0.27 -1.67
C SER A 264 -18.07 0.84 -1.75
N GLU A 265 -17.59 1.26 -0.60
CA GLU A 265 -16.62 2.35 -0.44
C GLU A 265 -15.56 1.95 0.59
N SER A 266 -14.41 2.64 0.59
CA SER A 266 -13.39 2.41 1.61
C SER A 266 -13.96 2.54 3.01
N MET A 267 -13.59 1.61 3.88
CA MET A 267 -14.10 1.53 5.26
C MET A 267 -13.76 2.79 6.05
N SER A 268 -14.75 3.38 6.70
CA SER A 268 -14.59 4.54 7.57
C SER A 268 -15.54 4.53 8.76
N LYS A 269 -15.09 5.03 9.90
CA LYS A 269 -15.92 5.17 11.11
C LYS A 269 -17.09 6.13 10.89
N SER A 270 -16.92 7.16 10.08
CA SER A 270 -17.96 8.15 9.79
C SER A 270 -19.15 7.57 9.00
N LYS A 271 -18.90 6.61 8.10
CA LYS A 271 -19.91 5.89 7.32
C LYS A 271 -20.36 4.59 7.98
N LYS A 272 -19.76 4.21 9.10
CA LYS A 272 -20.04 2.98 9.84
C LYS A 272 -19.95 1.70 9.01
N ASN A 273 -19.22 1.70 7.90
CA ASN A 273 -19.04 0.54 7.03
C ASN A 273 -17.76 -0.25 7.37
N THR A 274 -17.34 -0.23 8.63
CA THR A 274 -16.15 -0.92 9.13
C THR A 274 -16.48 -2.31 9.64
N ILE A 275 -15.56 -3.24 9.40
CA ILE A 275 -15.55 -4.60 9.97
C ILE A 275 -14.51 -4.62 11.09
N ASP A 276 -14.87 -5.21 12.22
CA ASP A 276 -13.97 -5.35 13.37
C ASP A 276 -13.02 -6.54 13.17
N PRO A 277 -11.70 -6.28 12.97
CA PRO A 277 -10.73 -7.35 12.75
C PRO A 277 -10.65 -8.36 13.90
N GLU A 278 -10.82 -7.92 15.16
CA GLU A 278 -10.74 -8.83 16.31
C GLU A 278 -11.86 -9.87 16.29
N LYS A 279 -13.09 -9.45 15.95
CA LYS A 279 -14.21 -10.37 15.82
C LYS A 279 -13.97 -11.40 14.73
N ILE A 280 -13.48 -10.95 13.58
CA ILE A 280 -13.21 -11.83 12.43
C ILE A 280 -12.09 -12.82 12.76
N ILE A 281 -11.00 -12.35 13.38
CA ILE A 281 -9.89 -13.22 13.80
C ILE A 281 -10.36 -14.25 14.84
N LYS A 282 -11.20 -13.86 15.79
CA LYS A 282 -11.77 -14.80 16.77
C LYS A 282 -12.65 -15.87 16.13
N MET A 283 -13.38 -15.54 15.05
CA MET A 283 -14.26 -16.49 14.38
C MET A 283 -13.54 -17.43 13.40
N TYR A 284 -12.58 -16.91 12.65
CA TYR A 284 -11.98 -17.62 11.51
C TYR A 284 -10.48 -17.88 11.67
N GLY A 285 -9.81 -17.22 12.62
CA GLY A 285 -8.36 -17.24 12.75
C GLY A 285 -7.65 -16.29 11.82
N ALA A 286 -6.44 -15.86 12.22
CA ALA A 286 -5.65 -14.88 11.47
C ALA A 286 -5.26 -15.38 10.06
N ASP A 287 -4.91 -16.67 9.92
CA ASP A 287 -4.52 -17.23 8.61
C ASP A 287 -5.65 -17.24 7.60
N ALA A 288 -6.92 -17.45 8.04
CA ALA A 288 -8.05 -17.33 7.12
C ALA A 288 -8.25 -15.91 6.63
N VAL A 289 -8.07 -14.90 7.50
CA VAL A 289 -8.12 -13.49 7.12
C VAL A 289 -7.00 -13.16 6.14
N ARG A 290 -5.76 -13.61 6.39
CA ARG A 290 -4.64 -13.44 5.47
C ARG A 290 -4.90 -14.05 4.10
N LEU A 291 -5.39 -15.29 4.07
CA LEU A 291 -5.77 -15.97 2.81
C LEU A 291 -6.82 -15.16 2.04
N PHE A 292 -7.85 -14.64 2.71
CA PHE A 292 -8.89 -13.85 2.07
C PHE A 292 -8.32 -12.55 1.47
N ILE A 293 -7.63 -11.75 2.28
CA ILE A 293 -7.07 -10.46 1.84
C ILE A 293 -6.08 -10.63 0.68
N LEU A 294 -5.25 -11.68 0.72
CA LEU A 294 -4.23 -11.91 -0.30
C LEU A 294 -4.75 -12.60 -1.57
N SER A 295 -5.98 -13.15 -1.58
CA SER A 295 -6.46 -13.99 -2.67
C SER A 295 -7.25 -13.26 -3.76
N ASP A 296 -7.96 -12.18 -3.40
CA ASP A 296 -9.00 -11.59 -4.26
C ASP A 296 -8.41 -10.89 -5.49
N SER A 297 -7.49 -9.97 -5.27
CA SER A 297 -6.97 -9.07 -6.30
C SER A 297 -5.46 -8.84 -6.11
N PRO A 298 -4.76 -8.34 -7.15
CA PRO A 298 -3.45 -7.73 -6.94
C PRO A 298 -3.54 -6.67 -5.84
N PRO A 299 -2.53 -6.59 -4.94
CA PRO A 299 -2.63 -5.78 -3.72
C PRO A 299 -2.73 -4.27 -3.96
N GLU A 300 -2.47 -3.79 -5.19
CA GLU A 300 -2.68 -2.38 -5.59
C GLU A 300 -4.16 -2.02 -5.84
N LYS A 301 -5.02 -3.03 -5.95
CA LYS A 301 -6.45 -2.84 -6.19
C LYS A 301 -7.25 -2.87 -4.89
N ASP A 302 -8.37 -2.15 -4.89
CA ASP A 302 -9.32 -2.22 -3.79
C ASP A 302 -9.91 -3.62 -3.65
N ILE A 303 -10.06 -4.05 -2.40
CA ILE A 303 -10.60 -5.35 -2.02
C ILE A 303 -12.02 -5.14 -1.48
N GLN A 304 -12.97 -5.89 -2.03
CA GLN A 304 -14.33 -5.90 -1.52
C GLN A 304 -14.44 -6.92 -0.37
N TRP A 305 -14.79 -6.44 0.82
CA TRP A 305 -15.07 -7.35 1.93
C TRP A 305 -16.26 -8.26 1.59
N SER A 306 -16.13 -9.53 1.91
CA SER A 306 -17.15 -10.54 1.63
C SER A 306 -17.17 -11.62 2.71
N ASP A 307 -18.29 -11.76 3.40
CA ASP A 307 -18.47 -12.81 4.41
C ASP A 307 -18.44 -14.22 3.80
N THR A 308 -18.87 -14.36 2.56
CA THR A 308 -18.74 -15.61 1.81
C THR A 308 -17.28 -15.88 1.43
N GLY A 309 -16.52 -14.84 1.12
CA GLY A 309 -15.09 -14.93 0.79
C GLY A 309 -14.24 -15.38 1.99
N ILE A 310 -14.43 -14.76 3.15
CA ILE A 310 -13.71 -15.18 4.37
C ILE A 310 -14.09 -16.59 4.81
N SER A 311 -15.37 -16.97 4.72
CA SER A 311 -15.83 -18.33 4.99
C SER A 311 -15.22 -19.36 4.03
N ALA A 312 -15.06 -19.01 2.73
CA ALA A 312 -14.41 -19.87 1.74
C ALA A 312 -12.91 -20.06 2.07
N SER A 313 -12.23 -19.00 2.46
CA SER A 313 -10.82 -19.05 2.89
C SER A 313 -10.63 -19.94 4.14
N TYR A 314 -11.51 -19.81 5.11
CA TYR A 314 -11.50 -20.67 6.29
C TYR A 314 -11.72 -22.15 5.93
N LYS A 315 -12.70 -22.46 5.08
CA LYS A 315 -12.93 -23.83 4.58
C LYS A 315 -11.73 -24.37 3.81
N PHE A 316 -11.01 -23.52 3.09
CA PHE A 316 -9.79 -23.94 2.42
C PHE A 316 -8.68 -24.25 3.42
N LEU A 317 -8.51 -23.45 4.47
CA LEU A 317 -7.55 -23.71 5.55
C LEU A 317 -7.87 -25.05 6.25
N GLN A 318 -9.16 -25.35 6.48
CA GLN A 318 -9.60 -26.66 7.00
C GLN A 318 -9.22 -27.84 6.07
N LYS A 319 -9.27 -27.64 4.73
CA LYS A 319 -8.80 -28.67 3.78
C LYS A 319 -7.29 -28.87 3.86
N LEU A 320 -6.52 -27.79 3.99
CA LEU A 320 -5.08 -27.89 4.22
C LEU A 320 -4.77 -28.64 5.51
N TRP A 321 -5.51 -28.36 6.59
CA TRP A 321 -5.38 -29.06 7.85
C TRP A 321 -5.70 -30.56 7.72
N SER A 322 -6.81 -30.90 7.06
CA SER A 322 -7.19 -32.30 6.81
C SER A 322 -6.16 -33.05 5.97
N LEU A 323 -5.51 -32.37 5.02
CA LEU A 323 -4.38 -32.94 4.26
C LEU A 323 -3.19 -33.21 5.18
N ASN A 324 -2.84 -32.26 6.04
CA ASN A 324 -1.75 -32.42 7.02
C ASN A 324 -2.00 -33.60 7.96
N GLU A 325 -3.21 -33.74 8.51
CA GLU A 325 -3.59 -34.85 9.37
C GLU A 325 -3.47 -36.22 8.63
N LYS A 326 -3.84 -36.30 7.35
CA LYS A 326 -3.62 -37.48 6.53
C LYS A 326 -2.14 -37.82 6.41
N ILE A 327 -1.29 -36.81 6.21
CA ILE A 327 0.16 -36.99 6.03
C ILE A 327 0.82 -37.45 7.33
N ILE A 328 0.50 -36.83 8.46
CA ILE A 328 1.08 -37.18 9.78
C ILE A 328 0.64 -38.59 10.23
N ASN A 329 -0.63 -38.92 10.05
CA ASN A 329 -1.18 -40.20 10.52
C ASN A 329 -0.96 -41.34 9.51
N ASN A 330 -0.21 -41.10 8.43
CA ASN A 330 0.00 -42.11 7.43
C ASN A 330 0.91 -43.26 7.90
N LYS A 331 0.45 -44.50 7.69
CA LYS A 331 1.19 -45.75 7.95
C LYS A 331 1.65 -46.42 6.64
N THR A 332 1.53 -45.75 5.51
CA THR A 332 1.88 -46.28 4.19
C THR A 332 3.38 -46.49 4.07
N LYS A 333 3.78 -47.54 3.37
CA LYS A 333 5.18 -47.81 3.08
C LYS A 333 5.72 -46.80 2.09
N PHE A 334 6.95 -46.36 2.34
CA PHE A 334 7.65 -45.51 1.36
C PHE A 334 8.26 -46.39 0.27
N SER A 335 7.99 -46.04 -0.98
CA SER A 335 8.53 -46.69 -2.15
C SER A 335 9.82 -46.03 -2.65
N LYS A 336 10.14 -46.21 -3.91
CA LYS A 336 11.27 -45.56 -4.58
C LYS A 336 11.12 -44.03 -4.57
N PHE A 337 12.24 -43.35 -4.83
CA PHE A 337 12.28 -41.89 -4.98
C PHE A 337 11.27 -41.47 -6.08
N ASP A 338 10.41 -40.49 -5.76
CA ASP A 338 9.39 -39.95 -6.66
C ASP A 338 9.93 -38.68 -7.35
N ASN A 339 10.25 -38.83 -8.63
CA ASN A 339 10.85 -37.76 -9.42
C ASN A 339 9.81 -36.69 -9.80
N GLU A 340 8.53 -37.06 -10.00
CA GLU A 340 7.43 -36.12 -10.29
C GLU A 340 7.18 -35.21 -9.08
N LEU A 341 7.15 -35.77 -7.88
CA LEU A 341 7.02 -35.02 -6.65
C LEU A 341 8.17 -34.04 -6.44
N GLU A 342 9.42 -34.48 -6.66
CA GLU A 342 10.59 -33.62 -6.54
C GLU A 342 10.54 -32.48 -7.56
N LYS A 343 10.22 -32.77 -8.82
CA LYS A 343 10.08 -31.78 -9.89
C LYS A 343 9.01 -30.76 -9.56
N PHE A 344 7.81 -31.21 -9.19
CA PHE A 344 6.71 -30.33 -8.80
C PHE A 344 7.11 -29.41 -7.64
N THR A 345 7.71 -29.96 -6.59
CA THR A 345 8.09 -29.20 -5.40
C THR A 345 9.09 -28.10 -5.72
N ASN A 346 10.16 -28.40 -6.46
CA ASN A 346 11.16 -27.41 -6.83
C ASN A 346 10.57 -26.30 -7.73
N GLN A 347 9.76 -26.67 -8.71
CA GLN A 347 9.11 -25.71 -9.62
C GLN A 347 8.12 -24.79 -8.88
N ILE A 348 7.31 -25.33 -7.98
CA ILE A 348 6.31 -24.54 -7.26
C ILE A 348 6.96 -23.62 -6.22
N ILE A 349 8.03 -24.05 -5.53
CA ILE A 349 8.78 -23.22 -4.60
C ILE A 349 9.45 -22.05 -5.36
N LYS A 350 10.07 -22.33 -6.52
CA LYS A 350 10.62 -21.27 -7.37
C LYS A 350 9.54 -20.25 -7.74
N LYS A 351 8.39 -20.74 -8.20
CA LYS A 351 7.27 -19.89 -8.56
C LYS A 351 6.74 -19.06 -7.37
N LEU A 352 6.62 -19.67 -6.18
CA LEU A 352 6.19 -18.95 -4.97
C LEU A 352 7.16 -17.81 -4.64
N GLY A 353 8.49 -18.06 -4.70
CA GLY A 353 9.49 -17.03 -4.48
C GLY A 353 9.36 -15.87 -5.49
N ASP A 354 9.30 -16.18 -6.79
CA ASP A 354 9.15 -15.17 -7.83
C ASP A 354 7.85 -14.36 -7.70
N ASP A 355 6.75 -14.99 -7.28
CA ASP A 355 5.47 -14.31 -7.07
C ASP A 355 5.52 -13.42 -5.83
N LEU A 356 6.17 -13.85 -4.74
CA LEU A 356 6.34 -13.06 -3.52
C LEU A 356 7.26 -11.85 -3.75
N ASP A 357 8.37 -12.03 -4.46
CA ASP A 357 9.33 -10.96 -4.77
C ASP A 357 8.69 -9.78 -5.53
N ARG A 358 7.67 -10.04 -6.33
CA ARG A 358 6.91 -9.02 -7.07
C ARG A 358 5.54 -8.68 -6.48
N PHE A 359 5.28 -9.07 -5.22
CA PHE A 359 4.00 -8.88 -4.53
C PHE A 359 2.78 -9.49 -5.24
N GLY A 360 2.98 -10.54 -6.03
CA GLY A 360 1.92 -11.28 -6.73
C GLY A 360 1.14 -12.21 -5.81
N PHE A 361 0.58 -11.71 -4.71
CA PHE A 361 -0.01 -12.51 -3.64
C PHE A 361 -1.19 -13.36 -4.10
N ASN A 362 -2.07 -12.82 -4.93
CA ASN A 362 -3.20 -13.59 -5.46
C ASN A 362 -2.74 -14.77 -6.32
N VAL A 363 -1.66 -14.63 -7.08
CA VAL A 363 -1.04 -15.72 -7.85
C VAL A 363 -0.36 -16.73 -6.91
N THR A 364 0.24 -16.24 -5.83
CA THR A 364 0.79 -17.08 -4.76
C THR A 364 -0.29 -17.96 -4.14
N ILE A 365 -1.47 -17.41 -3.79
CA ILE A 365 -2.60 -18.18 -3.25
C ILE A 365 -3.10 -19.22 -4.27
N ALA A 366 -3.18 -18.87 -5.55
CA ALA A 366 -3.52 -19.86 -6.60
C ALA A 366 -2.50 -21.02 -6.64
N SER A 367 -1.23 -20.74 -6.37
CA SER A 367 -0.19 -21.78 -6.24
C SER A 367 -0.39 -22.64 -4.99
N VAL A 368 -0.85 -22.10 -3.86
CA VAL A 368 -1.21 -22.87 -2.64
C VAL A 368 -2.37 -23.83 -2.93
N HIS A 369 -3.37 -23.41 -3.72
CA HIS A 369 -4.42 -24.32 -4.18
C HIS A 369 -3.89 -25.49 -5.04
N LYS A 370 -2.93 -25.22 -5.92
CA LYS A 370 -2.27 -26.28 -6.73
C LYS A 370 -1.48 -27.25 -5.86
N ILE A 371 -0.77 -26.72 -4.86
CA ILE A 371 -0.05 -27.53 -3.87
C ILE A 371 -1.02 -28.48 -3.13
N HIS A 372 -2.12 -27.95 -2.60
CA HIS A 372 -3.14 -28.78 -1.94
C HIS A 372 -3.63 -29.88 -2.87
N SER A 373 -4.00 -29.56 -4.12
CA SER A 373 -4.52 -30.54 -5.07
C SER A 373 -3.51 -31.65 -5.39
N PHE A 374 -2.25 -31.26 -5.63
CA PHE A 374 -1.18 -32.19 -5.96
C PHE A 374 -0.88 -33.14 -4.80
N PHE A 375 -0.65 -32.62 -3.58
CA PHE A 375 -0.36 -33.46 -2.43
C PHE A 375 -1.56 -34.32 -2.02
N ASN A 376 -2.79 -33.80 -2.11
CA ASN A 376 -3.99 -34.61 -1.82
C ASN A 376 -4.15 -35.78 -2.82
N GLN A 377 -3.79 -35.63 -4.10
CA GLN A 377 -3.77 -36.73 -5.07
C GLN A 377 -2.69 -37.76 -4.69
N HIS A 378 -1.51 -37.32 -4.28
CA HIS A 378 -0.41 -38.19 -3.86
C HIS A 378 -0.73 -38.97 -2.57
N THR A 379 -1.46 -38.36 -1.61
CA THR A 379 -1.90 -39.09 -0.41
C THR A 379 -2.92 -40.20 -0.67
N ASN A 380 -3.51 -40.28 -1.85
CA ASN A 380 -4.41 -41.34 -2.24
C ASN A 380 -3.70 -42.52 -2.97
N LYS A 381 -2.38 -42.41 -3.22
CA LYS A 381 -1.57 -43.51 -3.80
C LYS A 381 -1.30 -44.56 -2.71
N GLU A 382 -1.20 -45.83 -3.11
CA GLU A 382 -0.89 -46.94 -2.19
C GLU A 382 0.52 -46.81 -1.61
N ASP A 383 1.46 -46.33 -2.42
CA ASP A 383 2.86 -46.11 -2.06
C ASP A 383 3.23 -44.65 -2.18
N TRP A 384 3.94 -44.14 -1.18
CA TRP A 384 4.49 -42.78 -1.19
C TRP A 384 5.97 -42.80 -1.53
N GLY A 385 6.44 -41.81 -2.28
CA GLY A 385 7.86 -41.65 -2.58
C GLY A 385 8.69 -41.47 -1.31
N SER A 386 9.91 -42.02 -1.29
CA SER A 386 10.83 -41.90 -0.13
C SER A 386 11.15 -40.45 0.21
N ASN A 387 10.98 -39.53 -0.74
CA ASN A 387 11.18 -38.09 -0.59
C ASN A 387 9.92 -37.29 -0.21
N PHE A 388 8.78 -37.96 0.08
CA PHE A 388 7.48 -37.31 0.28
C PHE A 388 7.51 -36.32 1.49
N HIS A 389 7.94 -36.76 2.66
CA HIS A 389 7.94 -35.89 3.85
C HIS A 389 8.90 -34.70 3.70
N LYS A 390 10.09 -34.92 3.13
CA LYS A 390 11.03 -33.84 2.84
C LYS A 390 10.40 -32.77 1.95
N ASN A 391 9.74 -33.19 0.87
CA ASN A 391 9.07 -32.25 -0.03
C ASN A 391 7.91 -31.51 0.64
N TYR A 392 7.11 -32.21 1.45
CA TYR A 392 6.01 -31.58 2.17
C TYR A 392 6.52 -30.55 3.19
N ILE A 393 7.58 -30.86 3.94
CA ILE A 393 8.23 -29.90 4.85
C ILE A 393 8.71 -28.66 4.09
N ASN A 394 9.34 -28.83 2.92
CA ASN A 394 9.76 -27.70 2.10
C ASN A 394 8.56 -26.84 1.63
N ILE A 395 7.44 -27.46 1.30
CA ILE A 395 6.20 -26.73 0.99
C ILE A 395 5.69 -25.94 2.18
N LEU A 396 5.63 -26.54 3.37
CA LEU A 396 5.20 -25.83 4.59
C LEU A 396 6.08 -24.61 4.86
N LYS A 397 7.40 -24.74 4.71
CA LYS A 397 8.33 -23.61 4.83
C LYS A 397 8.05 -22.53 3.80
N ALA A 398 7.81 -22.89 2.54
CA ALA A 398 7.58 -21.94 1.46
C ALA A 398 6.25 -21.20 1.56
N ILE A 399 5.20 -21.79 2.16
CA ILE A 399 3.90 -21.13 2.36
C ILE A 399 3.80 -20.42 3.73
N ASN A 400 4.83 -20.53 4.57
CA ASN A 400 4.85 -19.89 5.91
C ASN A 400 4.58 -18.37 5.85
N PRO A 401 5.12 -17.59 4.92
CA PRO A 401 4.79 -16.16 4.84
C PRO A 401 3.30 -15.86 4.58
N ILE A 402 2.55 -16.81 4.04
CA ILE A 402 1.12 -16.66 3.73
C ILE A 402 0.24 -17.10 4.90
N VAL A 403 0.50 -18.31 5.43
CA VAL A 403 -0.29 -18.95 6.50
C VAL A 403 0.63 -19.37 7.65
N PRO A 404 1.18 -18.40 8.40
CA PRO A 404 2.24 -18.68 9.38
C PRO A 404 1.79 -19.59 10.51
N HIS A 405 0.60 -19.40 11.08
CA HIS A 405 0.13 -20.24 12.20
C HIS A 405 -0.09 -21.68 11.75
N PHE A 406 -0.73 -21.87 10.60
CA PHE A 406 -0.92 -23.21 10.01
C PHE A 406 0.42 -23.90 9.74
N SER A 407 1.36 -23.19 9.08
CA SER A 407 2.66 -23.77 8.71
C SER A 407 3.48 -24.15 9.94
N ASN A 408 3.54 -23.30 10.96
CA ASN A 408 4.29 -23.56 12.19
C ASN A 408 3.72 -24.77 12.92
N GLU A 409 2.41 -24.80 13.15
CA GLU A 409 1.76 -25.93 13.80
C GLU A 409 2.00 -27.27 13.05
N CYS A 410 1.95 -27.24 11.71
CA CYS A 410 2.25 -28.42 10.90
C CYS A 410 3.72 -28.85 10.98
N LEU A 411 4.65 -27.92 10.98
CA LEU A 411 6.08 -28.19 11.12
C LEU A 411 6.41 -28.77 12.49
N GLU A 412 5.85 -28.23 13.57
CA GLU A 412 6.01 -28.76 14.94
C GLU A 412 5.50 -30.20 15.07
N LYS A 413 4.33 -30.50 14.48
CA LYS A 413 3.79 -31.86 14.42
C LYS A 413 4.68 -32.85 13.65
N LEU A 414 5.51 -32.32 12.73
CA LEU A 414 6.51 -33.09 11.99
C LEU A 414 7.89 -33.10 12.71
N ASN A 415 7.98 -32.65 13.96
CA ASN A 415 9.19 -32.49 14.75
C ASN A 415 10.26 -31.58 14.11
N MET A 416 9.82 -30.56 13.39
CA MET A 416 10.70 -29.55 12.82
C MET A 416 10.73 -28.30 13.72
N SER A 417 11.90 -27.66 13.83
CA SER A 417 12.00 -26.36 14.50
C SER A 417 11.27 -25.29 13.71
N THR A 418 10.54 -24.41 14.42
CA THR A 418 9.88 -23.22 13.89
C THR A 418 10.67 -21.94 14.18
N GLU A 419 11.79 -22.07 14.89
CA GLU A 419 12.74 -20.98 15.04
C GLU A 419 13.61 -20.87 13.77
N ASN A 420 13.69 -19.67 13.21
CA ASN A 420 14.52 -19.36 12.02
C ASN A 420 14.21 -20.27 10.80
N ILE A 421 12.95 -20.29 10.37
CA ILE A 421 12.55 -21.03 9.16
C ILE A 421 13.21 -20.41 7.95
N GLU A 422 14.18 -21.13 7.37
CA GLU A 422 14.84 -20.73 6.14
C GLU A 422 13.99 -21.06 4.90
N TRP A 423 14.09 -20.19 3.90
CA TRP A 423 13.48 -20.47 2.60
C TRP A 423 14.09 -21.75 1.98
N PRO A 424 13.26 -22.67 1.44
CA PRO A 424 13.77 -23.93 0.93
C PRO A 424 14.72 -23.77 -0.25
N THR A 425 15.82 -24.50 -0.24
CA THR A 425 16.75 -24.53 -1.38
C THR A 425 16.13 -25.25 -2.58
N ILE A 426 16.42 -24.78 -3.77
CA ILE A 426 15.89 -25.28 -5.04
C ILE A 426 17.01 -25.99 -5.83
N ASP A 427 16.75 -27.20 -6.27
CA ASP A 427 17.64 -27.91 -7.18
C ASP A 427 17.31 -27.52 -8.64
N LYS A 428 18.22 -26.75 -9.25
CA LYS A 428 18.06 -26.17 -10.59
C LYS A 428 17.78 -27.20 -11.69
N LYS A 429 18.23 -28.45 -11.55
CA LYS A 429 18.00 -29.50 -12.55
C LYS A 429 16.51 -29.79 -12.78
N TYR A 430 15.65 -29.53 -11.75
CA TYR A 430 14.20 -29.72 -11.86
C TYR A 430 13.45 -28.50 -12.40
N LEU A 431 14.15 -27.39 -12.63
CA LEU A 431 13.55 -26.17 -13.21
C LEU A 431 13.57 -26.15 -14.72
N GLU A 432 14.37 -27.00 -15.35
CA GLU A 432 14.43 -27.09 -16.81
C GLU A 432 13.10 -27.59 -17.34
N GLN A 433 12.45 -26.77 -18.15
CA GLN A 433 11.27 -27.16 -18.89
C GLN A 433 11.74 -27.88 -20.17
N GLU A 434 11.47 -29.15 -20.24
CA GLU A 434 11.72 -29.94 -21.45
C GLU A 434 10.64 -29.71 -22.53
N GLU A 435 9.48 -29.20 -22.12
CA GLU A 435 8.32 -28.96 -22.98
C GLU A 435 7.70 -27.57 -22.76
N PHE A 436 7.20 -26.99 -23.84
CA PHE A 436 6.42 -25.75 -23.83
C PHE A 436 5.02 -25.98 -24.35
N ASN A 437 4.03 -25.28 -23.72
CA ASN A 437 2.68 -25.27 -24.21
C ASN A 437 2.48 -24.13 -25.21
N ILE A 438 2.26 -24.43 -26.47
CA ILE A 438 1.87 -23.47 -27.50
C ILE A 438 0.35 -23.44 -27.63
N VAL A 439 -0.21 -22.24 -27.51
CA VAL A 439 -1.64 -22.01 -27.67
C VAL A 439 -1.92 -21.50 -29.07
N THR A 440 -2.59 -22.34 -29.88
CA THR A 440 -3.04 -21.94 -31.22
C THR A 440 -4.35 -21.16 -31.12
N GLN A 441 -4.37 -20.01 -31.77
CA GLN A 441 -5.55 -19.13 -31.82
C GLN A 441 -5.94 -18.87 -33.29
N ILE A 442 -7.23 -18.84 -33.55
CA ILE A 442 -7.79 -18.41 -34.84
C ILE A 442 -8.76 -17.26 -34.55
N ASN A 443 -8.52 -16.10 -35.16
CA ASN A 443 -9.28 -14.88 -34.94
C ASN A 443 -9.39 -14.51 -33.42
N GLY A 444 -8.27 -14.61 -32.69
CA GLY A 444 -8.21 -14.32 -31.26
C GLY A 444 -8.87 -15.34 -30.31
N LYS A 445 -9.43 -16.41 -30.84
CA LYS A 445 -10.06 -17.48 -30.06
C LYS A 445 -9.12 -18.68 -29.95
N LYS A 446 -8.86 -19.10 -28.70
CA LYS A 446 -8.08 -20.32 -28.40
C LYS A 446 -8.74 -21.53 -29.08
N ARG A 447 -7.98 -22.32 -29.85
CA ARG A 447 -8.43 -23.53 -30.56
C ARG A 447 -7.82 -24.79 -29.99
N LYS A 448 -6.50 -24.81 -29.80
CA LYS A 448 -5.79 -25.98 -29.31
C LYS A 448 -4.56 -25.56 -28.48
N VAL A 449 -4.11 -26.44 -27.61
CA VAL A 449 -2.83 -26.35 -26.91
C VAL A 449 -2.02 -27.54 -27.29
N PHE A 450 -0.80 -27.34 -27.74
CA PHE A 450 0.17 -28.38 -28.02
C PHE A 450 1.30 -28.31 -27.01
N SER A 451 1.68 -29.44 -26.44
CA SER A 451 2.94 -29.56 -25.68
C SER A 451 4.02 -29.95 -26.68
N ILE A 452 5.07 -29.17 -26.76
CA ILE A 452 6.18 -29.38 -27.67
C ILE A 452 7.51 -29.39 -26.90
N SER A 453 8.45 -30.23 -27.37
CA SER A 453 9.80 -30.29 -26.83
C SER A 453 10.54 -28.96 -27.07
N LYS A 454 11.35 -28.54 -26.11
CA LYS A 454 12.26 -27.38 -26.23
C LYS A 454 13.24 -27.48 -27.39
N LEU A 455 13.52 -28.71 -27.83
CA LEU A 455 14.46 -29.02 -28.90
C LEU A 455 13.83 -29.04 -30.32
N ILE A 456 12.52 -28.71 -30.42
CA ILE A 456 11.85 -28.67 -31.73
C ILE A 456 12.31 -27.44 -32.51
N ASP A 457 12.68 -27.61 -33.76
CA ASP A 457 12.98 -26.49 -34.64
C ASP A 457 11.71 -25.87 -35.24
N GLU A 458 11.84 -24.62 -35.72
CA GLU A 458 10.72 -23.83 -36.22
C GLU A 458 9.99 -24.49 -37.37
N LYS A 459 10.71 -25.21 -38.23
CA LYS A 459 10.15 -25.87 -39.39
C LYS A 459 9.23 -27.05 -39.00
N THR A 460 9.70 -27.89 -38.09
CA THR A 460 8.92 -29.02 -37.54
C THR A 460 7.73 -28.54 -36.70
N LEU A 461 7.81 -27.29 -36.13
CA LEU A 461 6.71 -26.71 -35.40
C LEU A 461 5.58 -26.22 -36.30
N ILE A 462 5.88 -25.78 -37.51
CA ILE A 462 4.91 -25.23 -38.47
C ILE A 462 4.22 -26.35 -39.29
N GLU A 463 4.90 -27.45 -39.55
CA GLU A 463 4.33 -28.67 -40.15
C GLU A 463 3.43 -29.40 -39.12
#